data_c69e633c2bf588bdec4fc38710a19108
#
_entry.id   c69e633c2bf588bdec4fc38710a19108
#
_cell.length_a   1.000
_cell.length_b   1.000
_cell.length_c   1.000
_cell.angle_alpha   90.00
_cell.angle_beta   90.00
_cell.angle_gamma   90.00
#
_symmetry.space_group_name_H-M   'P 1'
#
loop_
_entity.id
_entity.type
_entity.pdbx_description
1 polymer ?
#
loop_
_entity_poly.entity_id
_entity_poly.type
_entity_poly.pdbx_seq_one_letter_code
_entity_poly.pdbx_strand_id
1 'polypeptide(L)'
;MSFSASETDRALVARSVSKTFGAVRALDDVDIVVRPGTVHALVGENGAGKSTLAKILAGIEPAGRGTMTLDGTPYAPRDRADGKTRGINMVPQQLSLVGELTLVENLLLVGERRIARRRTARALLVDTLARAGVSVDLDVPTARLSQAHRQLGEIVVALAEGATTLILDEPTASLGPLEVGGLFAHLRALCESGTAVVLITHRLDEVRAVADEVTVLSHGRRVHHGDARGLSPAEIARLMVGDLPDPAPRAPRTPGSPVLSAHAVSADAETDAALAELSLTLRAGEIVGVAGVAGSGQNTLVDVLAGLRAPTSGHLEFEGSTAPTAVDLLRGGVAWIPEERSDALVPTLTLGDTLSLYAAARGTRSTRAERRAVRGGAADHLRDFDVRPPVPALAAGGLSGGNQQKLLVSRELGPTGPGGGAPRAVLAYGPTQGLDLRAAQAIRDRLIAAAEAGAAVLVASHDLEEIRGLADRVLVMFSGRIVADLPAAQATTTRVGAAMAGLDANAEEAS
;
A
#
# COMPACT_ATOMS: atom_id res chain seq x y z
N MET A 1 6.41 29.38 -12.38
CA MET A 1 7.07 29.45 -13.71
C MET A 1 6.05 29.06 -14.73
N SER A 2 5.85 29.87 -15.78
CA SER A 2 4.92 29.58 -16.88
C SER A 2 5.62 28.68 -17.89
N PHE A 3 4.95 27.63 -18.35
CA PHE A 3 5.46 26.75 -19.41
C PHE A 3 5.61 27.52 -20.74
N SER A 4 6.69 27.24 -21.52
CA SER A 4 6.88 27.90 -22.81
C SER A 4 5.90 27.39 -23.88
N ALA A 5 5.55 28.22 -24.87
CA ALA A 5 4.57 27.86 -25.90
C ALA A 5 4.99 26.66 -26.76
N SER A 6 6.30 26.44 -26.94
CA SER A 6 6.85 25.31 -27.72
C SER A 6 6.78 23.95 -26.99
N GLU A 7 6.63 23.95 -25.66
CA GLU A 7 6.58 22.73 -24.84
C GLU A 7 5.18 22.12 -24.77
N THR A 8 4.16 22.78 -25.30
CA THR A 8 2.74 22.43 -25.13
C THR A 8 2.06 21.89 -26.39
N ASP A 9 2.74 21.89 -27.55
CA ASP A 9 2.10 21.57 -28.85
C ASP A 9 1.66 20.09 -29.01
N ARG A 10 2.16 19.19 -28.18
CA ARG A 10 1.76 17.77 -28.17
C ARG A 10 1.69 17.23 -26.74
N ALA A 11 0.95 17.86 -25.86
CA ALA A 11 0.90 17.49 -24.46
C ALA A 11 -0.52 17.64 -23.89
N LEU A 12 -0.82 16.87 -22.85
CA LEU A 12 -1.95 17.15 -21.98
C LEU A 12 -1.50 18.19 -20.95
N VAL A 13 -2.12 19.37 -21.00
CA VAL A 13 -1.78 20.49 -20.12
C VAL A 13 -3.00 20.87 -19.30
N ALA A 14 -2.82 20.98 -18.00
CA ALA A 14 -3.80 21.59 -17.11
C ALA A 14 -3.18 22.86 -16.49
N ARG A 15 -3.96 23.95 -16.45
CA ARG A 15 -3.54 25.25 -15.91
C ARG A 15 -4.53 25.75 -14.87
N SER A 16 -4.01 26.18 -13.73
CA SER A 16 -4.77 26.78 -12.62
C SER A 16 -5.97 25.93 -12.18
N VAL A 17 -5.82 24.60 -12.23
CA VAL A 17 -6.90 23.69 -11.86
C VAL A 17 -7.14 23.73 -10.38
N SER A 18 -8.41 24.00 -10.01
CA SER A 18 -8.87 24.01 -8.62
C SER A 18 -10.12 23.16 -8.47
N LYS A 19 -10.26 22.47 -7.34
CA LYS A 19 -11.42 21.62 -7.00
C LYS A 19 -11.73 21.69 -5.52
N THR A 20 -13.01 21.81 -5.19
CA THR A 20 -13.51 21.80 -3.81
C THR A 20 -14.61 20.78 -3.66
N PHE A 21 -14.60 20.01 -2.58
CA PHE A 21 -15.63 19.07 -2.17
C PHE A 21 -16.20 19.53 -0.81
N GLY A 22 -17.41 20.08 -0.81
CA GLY A 22 -17.97 20.70 0.40
C GLY A 22 -17.04 21.77 0.97
N ALA A 23 -16.55 21.60 2.19
CA ALA A 23 -15.61 22.53 2.84
C ALA A 23 -14.13 22.23 2.53
N VAL A 24 -13.81 21.12 1.85
CA VAL A 24 -12.43 20.69 1.60
C VAL A 24 -11.99 21.15 0.22
N ARG A 25 -10.96 22.00 0.16
CA ARG A 25 -10.27 22.37 -1.08
C ARG A 25 -9.24 21.29 -1.41
N ALA A 26 -9.58 20.40 -2.34
CA ALA A 26 -8.73 19.28 -2.75
C ALA A 26 -7.61 19.72 -3.70
N LEU A 27 -7.84 20.72 -4.54
CA LEU A 27 -6.84 21.34 -5.43
C LEU A 27 -7.01 22.86 -5.40
N ASP A 28 -5.88 23.56 -5.40
CA ASP A 28 -5.79 25.02 -5.34
C ASP A 28 -4.70 25.52 -6.31
N ASP A 29 -5.12 25.96 -7.50
CA ASP A 29 -4.25 26.55 -8.53
C ASP A 29 -3.11 25.65 -9.01
N VAL A 30 -3.46 24.41 -9.43
CA VAL A 30 -2.49 23.38 -9.84
C VAL A 30 -2.29 23.42 -11.36
N ASP A 31 -1.02 23.48 -11.77
CA ASP A 31 -0.60 23.28 -13.16
C ASP A 31 0.14 21.95 -13.31
N ILE A 32 -0.09 21.25 -14.43
CA ILE A 32 0.68 20.07 -14.84
C ILE A 32 0.81 20.02 -16.35
N VAL A 33 1.93 19.49 -16.85
CA VAL A 33 2.17 19.18 -18.27
C VAL A 33 2.57 17.73 -18.36
N VAL A 34 1.85 16.95 -19.15
CA VAL A 34 2.14 15.54 -19.40
C VAL A 34 2.53 15.39 -20.86
N ARG A 35 3.78 15.00 -21.13
CA ARG A 35 4.34 14.91 -22.48
C ARG A 35 4.23 13.50 -23.06
N PRO A 36 3.93 13.34 -24.36
CA PRO A 36 4.01 12.03 -25.02
C PRO A 36 5.39 11.43 -24.89
N GLY A 37 5.46 10.11 -24.75
CA GLY A 37 6.72 9.39 -24.67
C GLY A 37 7.47 9.55 -23.36
N THR A 38 6.84 10.08 -22.31
CA THR A 38 7.46 10.25 -21.00
C THR A 38 6.65 9.59 -19.89
N VAL A 39 7.36 9.19 -18.83
CA VAL A 39 6.75 8.84 -17.56
C VAL A 39 6.80 10.06 -16.65
N HIS A 40 5.62 10.61 -16.34
CA HIS A 40 5.44 11.74 -15.46
C HIS A 40 4.98 11.26 -14.09
N ALA A 41 5.83 11.33 -13.07
CA ALA A 41 5.46 10.99 -11.71
C ALA A 41 4.64 12.12 -11.06
N LEU A 42 3.47 11.78 -10.53
CA LEU A 42 2.64 12.65 -9.70
C LEU A 42 2.72 12.18 -8.25
N VAL A 43 3.48 12.88 -7.44
CA VAL A 43 3.79 12.49 -6.06
C VAL A 43 3.24 13.49 -5.03
N GLY A 44 3.12 13.06 -3.79
CA GLY A 44 2.63 13.86 -2.68
C GLY A 44 2.07 12.98 -1.57
N GLU A 45 1.81 13.56 -0.40
CA GLU A 45 1.17 12.84 0.71
C GLU A 45 -0.26 12.38 0.38
N ASN A 46 -0.79 11.46 1.19
CA ASN A 46 -2.21 11.09 1.10
C ASN A 46 -3.07 12.31 1.42
N GLY A 47 -4.07 12.57 0.56
CA GLY A 47 -4.87 13.79 0.66
C GLY A 47 -4.25 15.02 -0.01
N ALA A 48 -3.06 14.95 -0.60
CA ALA A 48 -2.44 16.07 -1.32
C ALA A 48 -3.15 16.48 -2.63
N GLY A 49 -4.14 15.69 -3.07
CA GLY A 49 -4.93 16.00 -4.27
C GLY A 49 -4.55 15.19 -5.52
N LYS A 50 -3.60 14.25 -5.44
CA LYS A 50 -3.12 13.44 -6.59
C LYS A 50 -4.24 12.74 -7.36
N SER A 51 -5.01 11.90 -6.67
CA SER A 51 -6.13 11.15 -7.30
C SER A 51 -7.26 12.09 -7.76
N THR A 52 -7.43 13.26 -7.13
CA THR A 52 -8.38 14.27 -7.60
C THR A 52 -7.92 14.88 -8.93
N LEU A 53 -6.63 15.27 -9.03
CA LEU A 53 -6.06 15.78 -10.28
C LEU A 53 -6.14 14.72 -11.39
N ALA A 54 -5.75 13.48 -11.10
CA ALA A 54 -5.85 12.36 -12.02
C ALA A 54 -7.28 12.14 -12.57
N LYS A 55 -8.28 12.15 -11.67
CA LYS A 55 -9.70 12.02 -12.07
C LYS A 55 -10.17 13.17 -12.93
N ILE A 56 -9.68 14.39 -12.70
CA ILE A 56 -9.98 15.55 -13.53
C ILE A 56 -9.34 15.38 -14.93
N LEU A 57 -8.07 14.99 -14.99
CA LEU A 57 -7.38 14.73 -16.27
C LEU A 57 -8.08 13.62 -17.07
N ALA A 58 -8.58 12.58 -16.40
CA ALA A 58 -9.30 11.46 -17.02
C ALA A 58 -10.78 11.77 -17.36
N GLY A 59 -11.29 12.95 -17.02
CA GLY A 59 -12.71 13.30 -17.23
C GLY A 59 -13.68 12.62 -16.27
N ILE A 60 -13.21 11.98 -15.21
CA ILE A 60 -14.05 11.34 -14.20
C ILE A 60 -14.69 12.38 -13.28
N GLU A 61 -13.94 13.44 -12.96
CA GLU A 61 -14.38 14.57 -12.14
C GLU A 61 -14.25 15.89 -12.93
N PRO A 62 -15.24 16.77 -12.91
CA PRO A 62 -15.09 18.08 -13.52
C PRO A 62 -14.17 18.97 -12.69
N ALA A 63 -13.33 19.76 -13.36
CA ALA A 63 -12.59 20.84 -12.71
C ALA A 63 -13.56 21.88 -12.14
N GLY A 64 -13.26 22.43 -10.96
CA GLY A 64 -14.03 23.55 -10.40
C GLY A 64 -13.64 24.87 -11.06
N ARG A 65 -12.36 25.05 -11.37
CA ARG A 65 -11.76 26.17 -12.09
C ARG A 65 -10.54 25.69 -12.86
N GLY A 66 -10.03 26.55 -13.76
CA GLY A 66 -8.86 26.25 -14.58
C GLY A 66 -9.24 25.80 -15.99
N THR A 67 -8.24 25.52 -16.79
CA THR A 67 -8.40 25.10 -18.19
C THR A 67 -7.49 23.92 -18.48
N MET A 68 -7.91 23.05 -19.39
CA MET A 68 -7.07 21.98 -19.92
C MET A 68 -6.98 22.07 -21.44
N THR A 69 -5.86 21.64 -21.99
CA THR A 69 -5.65 21.46 -23.42
C THR A 69 -5.01 20.10 -23.69
N LEU A 70 -5.36 19.49 -24.79
CA LEU A 70 -4.76 18.27 -25.32
C LEU A 70 -4.30 18.55 -26.74
N ASP A 71 -3.02 18.36 -27.03
CA ASP A 71 -2.41 18.67 -28.31
C ASP A 71 -2.74 20.10 -28.79
N GLY A 72 -2.63 21.07 -27.90
CA GLY A 72 -2.93 22.48 -28.14
C GLY A 72 -4.41 22.82 -28.31
N THR A 73 -5.33 21.84 -28.34
CA THR A 73 -6.76 22.07 -28.44
C THR A 73 -7.46 22.08 -27.09
N PRO A 74 -8.53 22.87 -26.87
CA PRO A 74 -9.25 22.85 -25.59
C PRO A 74 -9.76 21.44 -25.24
N TYR A 75 -9.46 21.02 -24.02
CA TYR A 75 -9.86 19.73 -23.45
C TYR A 75 -10.73 19.95 -22.22
N ALA A 76 -12.03 19.70 -22.36
CA ALA A 76 -13.01 19.79 -21.29
C ALA A 76 -13.93 18.57 -21.37
N PRO A 77 -13.46 17.39 -20.85
CA PRO A 77 -14.24 16.17 -20.95
C PRO A 77 -15.52 16.27 -20.12
N ARG A 78 -16.64 15.79 -20.68
CA ARG A 78 -17.94 15.78 -20.03
C ARG A 78 -18.06 14.66 -18.99
N ASP A 79 -17.40 13.56 -19.29
CA ASP A 79 -17.37 12.34 -18.49
C ASP A 79 -16.17 11.46 -18.85
N ARG A 80 -16.02 10.32 -18.14
CA ARG A 80 -14.95 9.34 -18.41
C ARG A 80 -14.95 8.82 -19.85
N ALA A 81 -16.12 8.64 -20.46
CA ALA A 81 -16.21 8.12 -21.82
C ALA A 81 -15.67 9.14 -22.84
N ASP A 82 -15.98 10.44 -22.65
CA ASP A 82 -15.42 11.52 -23.46
C ASP A 82 -13.88 11.62 -23.30
N GLY A 83 -13.34 11.44 -22.07
CA GLY A 83 -11.90 11.33 -21.83
C GLY A 83 -11.25 10.17 -22.60
N LYS A 84 -11.85 8.99 -22.53
CA LYS A 84 -11.38 7.79 -23.25
C LYS A 84 -11.39 7.98 -24.78
N THR A 85 -12.44 8.57 -25.35
CA THR A 85 -12.52 8.82 -26.81
C THR A 85 -11.43 9.76 -27.30
N ARG A 86 -10.88 10.58 -26.41
CA ARG A 86 -9.75 11.47 -26.67
C ARG A 86 -8.39 10.86 -26.30
N GLY A 87 -8.36 9.57 -25.99
CA GLY A 87 -7.15 8.81 -25.74
C GLY A 87 -6.61 8.92 -24.30
N ILE A 88 -7.37 9.45 -23.34
CA ILE A 88 -6.95 9.50 -21.93
C ILE A 88 -7.67 8.43 -21.13
N ASN A 89 -6.92 7.48 -20.55
CA ASN A 89 -7.48 6.41 -19.75
C ASN A 89 -6.79 6.33 -18.39
N MET A 90 -7.57 5.98 -17.34
CA MET A 90 -7.10 5.84 -15.98
C MET A 90 -7.30 4.40 -15.50
N VAL A 91 -6.23 3.78 -15.04
CA VAL A 91 -6.19 2.53 -14.30
C VAL A 91 -6.20 2.87 -12.82
N PRO A 92 -7.26 2.53 -12.09
CA PRO A 92 -7.38 2.86 -10.67
C PRO A 92 -6.53 1.94 -9.79
N GLN A 93 -6.32 2.33 -8.54
CA GLN A 93 -5.59 1.55 -7.54
C GLN A 93 -6.23 0.18 -7.29
N GLN A 94 -7.56 0.12 -7.20
CA GLN A 94 -8.30 -1.16 -7.20
C GLN A 94 -8.66 -1.53 -8.63
N LEU A 95 -8.20 -2.71 -9.06
CA LEU A 95 -8.44 -3.20 -10.42
C LEU A 95 -9.94 -3.26 -10.71
N SER A 96 -10.31 -2.85 -11.91
CA SER A 96 -11.72 -2.80 -12.37
C SER A 96 -12.11 -4.03 -13.20
N LEU A 97 -11.18 -4.94 -13.47
CA LEU A 97 -11.45 -6.19 -14.19
C LEU A 97 -12.43 -7.08 -13.42
N VAL A 98 -13.44 -7.57 -14.13
CA VAL A 98 -14.38 -8.57 -13.59
C VAL A 98 -13.67 -9.91 -13.55
N GLY A 99 -13.49 -10.47 -12.35
CA GLY A 99 -12.67 -11.65 -12.08
C GLY A 99 -13.12 -12.90 -12.82
N GLU A 100 -14.42 -13.10 -12.97
CA GLU A 100 -15.04 -14.25 -13.65
C GLU A 100 -14.89 -14.20 -15.17
N LEU A 101 -14.53 -13.04 -15.72
CA LEU A 101 -14.38 -12.82 -17.16
C LEU A 101 -12.92 -12.92 -17.59
N THR A 102 -12.71 -13.38 -18.81
CA THR A 102 -11.40 -13.28 -19.51
C THR A 102 -11.09 -11.83 -19.87
N LEU A 103 -9.83 -11.53 -20.23
CA LEU A 103 -9.47 -10.18 -20.71
C LEU A 103 -10.24 -9.78 -21.97
N VAL A 104 -10.53 -10.75 -22.85
CA VAL A 104 -11.35 -10.52 -24.07
C VAL A 104 -12.77 -10.08 -23.68
N GLU A 105 -13.37 -10.73 -22.71
CA GLU A 105 -14.73 -10.42 -22.24
C GLU A 105 -14.75 -9.10 -21.44
N ASN A 106 -13.74 -8.82 -20.64
CA ASN A 106 -13.57 -7.54 -19.99
C ASN A 106 -13.48 -6.39 -21.01
N LEU A 107 -12.68 -6.54 -22.09
CA LEU A 107 -12.61 -5.54 -23.16
C LEU A 107 -13.96 -5.36 -23.87
N LEU A 108 -14.72 -6.42 -24.08
CA LEU A 108 -16.07 -6.33 -24.65
C LEU A 108 -17.06 -5.59 -23.75
N LEU A 109 -16.90 -5.75 -22.42
CA LEU A 109 -17.76 -5.10 -21.43
C LEU A 109 -17.57 -3.57 -21.40
N VAL A 110 -16.32 -3.11 -21.50
CA VAL A 110 -15.96 -1.68 -21.40
C VAL A 110 -15.79 -1.00 -22.75
N GLY A 111 -15.61 -1.77 -23.81
CA GLY A 111 -15.37 -1.28 -25.16
C GLY A 111 -16.60 -0.63 -25.78
N GLU A 112 -16.38 0.38 -26.59
CA GLU A 112 -17.43 1.01 -27.40
C GLU A 112 -17.96 0.07 -28.49
N ARG A 113 -19.05 0.47 -29.18
CA ARG A 113 -19.68 -0.28 -30.29
C ARG A 113 -18.73 -0.81 -31.36
N ARG A 114 -17.51 -0.24 -31.50
CA ARG A 114 -16.44 -0.70 -32.41
C ARG A 114 -15.89 -2.09 -32.04
N ILE A 115 -15.95 -2.50 -30.77
CA ILE A 115 -15.37 -3.74 -30.23
C ILE A 115 -16.50 -4.77 -29.92
N ALA A 116 -17.58 -4.76 -30.67
CA ALA A 116 -18.75 -5.58 -30.37
C ALA A 116 -18.58 -7.09 -30.68
N ARG A 117 -17.44 -7.53 -31.25
CA ARG A 117 -17.22 -8.91 -31.64
C ARG A 117 -16.01 -9.51 -30.91
N ARG A 118 -16.18 -10.69 -30.28
CA ARG A 118 -15.12 -11.40 -29.55
C ARG A 118 -13.83 -11.58 -30.38
N ARG A 119 -13.97 -11.93 -31.68
CA ARG A 119 -12.81 -12.06 -32.58
C ARG A 119 -12.04 -10.76 -32.78
N THR A 120 -12.74 -9.65 -32.91
CA THR A 120 -12.12 -8.31 -33.04
C THR A 120 -11.43 -7.91 -31.74
N ALA A 121 -12.09 -8.09 -30.59
CA ALA A 121 -11.51 -7.82 -29.28
C ALA A 121 -10.23 -8.64 -29.04
N ARG A 122 -10.26 -9.93 -29.35
CA ARG A 122 -9.10 -10.80 -29.23
C ARG A 122 -7.93 -10.37 -30.13
N ALA A 123 -8.21 -10.05 -31.39
CA ALA A 123 -7.18 -9.61 -32.33
C ALA A 123 -6.52 -8.28 -31.85
N LEU A 124 -7.34 -7.38 -31.33
CA LEU A 124 -6.86 -6.10 -30.79
C LEU A 124 -5.98 -6.30 -29.52
N LEU A 125 -6.39 -7.20 -28.62
CA LEU A 125 -5.57 -7.51 -27.43
C LEU A 125 -4.26 -8.18 -27.83
N VAL A 126 -4.25 -9.11 -28.78
CA VAL A 126 -3.02 -9.76 -29.26
C VAL A 126 -2.05 -8.72 -29.86
N ASP A 127 -2.55 -7.82 -30.69
CA ASP A 127 -1.74 -6.73 -31.24
C ASP A 127 -1.20 -5.79 -30.14
N THR A 128 -2.05 -5.44 -29.18
CA THR A 128 -1.67 -4.55 -28.07
C THR A 128 -0.63 -5.21 -27.14
N LEU A 129 -0.79 -6.49 -26.82
CA LEU A 129 0.18 -7.28 -26.06
C LEU A 129 1.54 -7.31 -26.75
N ALA A 130 1.54 -7.56 -28.09
CA ALA A 130 2.77 -7.57 -28.87
C ALA A 130 3.49 -6.22 -28.88
N ARG A 131 2.75 -5.11 -29.03
CA ARG A 131 3.30 -3.75 -28.99
C ARG A 131 3.82 -3.36 -27.60
N ALA A 132 3.14 -3.80 -26.55
CA ALA A 132 3.56 -3.52 -25.16
C ALA A 132 4.69 -4.45 -24.68
N GLY A 133 5.06 -5.47 -25.45
CA GLY A 133 6.04 -6.49 -25.03
C GLY A 133 5.59 -7.30 -23.83
N VAL A 134 4.26 -7.49 -23.68
CA VAL A 134 3.63 -8.14 -22.51
C VAL A 134 3.06 -9.48 -22.94
N SER A 135 3.16 -10.48 -22.07
CA SER A 135 2.52 -11.80 -22.26
C SER A 135 1.51 -12.03 -21.13
N VAL A 136 0.23 -12.14 -21.48
CA VAL A 136 -0.86 -12.49 -20.55
C VAL A 136 -1.77 -13.51 -21.24
N ASP A 137 -2.21 -14.52 -20.50
CA ASP A 137 -3.15 -15.52 -21.03
C ASP A 137 -4.54 -14.90 -21.22
N LEU A 138 -5.02 -14.91 -22.46
CA LEU A 138 -6.31 -14.34 -22.87
C LEU A 138 -7.49 -15.29 -22.68
N ASP A 139 -7.24 -16.56 -22.36
CA ASP A 139 -8.24 -17.64 -22.36
C ASP A 139 -8.68 -18.05 -20.95
N VAL A 140 -8.02 -17.53 -19.90
CA VAL A 140 -8.39 -17.78 -18.51
C VAL A 140 -9.16 -16.61 -17.90
N PRO A 141 -10.09 -16.84 -16.95
CA PRO A 141 -10.70 -15.80 -16.13
C PRO A 141 -9.64 -14.98 -15.40
N THR A 142 -9.84 -13.65 -15.32
CA THR A 142 -8.83 -12.76 -14.74
C THR A 142 -8.56 -13.02 -13.25
N ALA A 143 -9.51 -13.60 -12.52
CA ALA A 143 -9.29 -14.07 -11.14
C ALA A 143 -8.20 -15.14 -11.00
N ARG A 144 -7.91 -15.90 -12.07
CA ARG A 144 -6.85 -16.94 -12.08
C ARG A 144 -5.47 -16.41 -12.47
N LEU A 145 -5.40 -15.18 -12.94
CA LEU A 145 -4.12 -14.52 -13.23
C LEU A 145 -3.45 -14.09 -11.92
N SER A 146 -2.11 -14.08 -11.90
CA SER A 146 -1.37 -13.45 -10.80
C SER A 146 -1.71 -11.97 -10.70
N GLN A 147 -1.44 -11.35 -9.56
CA GLN A 147 -1.70 -9.92 -9.34
C GLN A 147 -0.99 -9.06 -10.39
N ALA A 148 0.27 -9.38 -10.72
CA ALA A 148 1.04 -8.71 -11.77
C ALA A 148 0.38 -8.85 -13.14
N HIS A 149 -0.06 -10.05 -13.52
CA HIS A 149 -0.75 -10.25 -14.79
C HIS A 149 -2.12 -9.58 -14.85
N ARG A 150 -2.85 -9.46 -13.72
CA ARG A 150 -4.08 -8.66 -13.66
C ARG A 150 -3.80 -7.19 -13.88
N GLN A 151 -2.75 -6.65 -13.24
CA GLN A 151 -2.32 -5.25 -13.41
C GLN A 151 -1.94 -4.96 -14.87
N LEU A 152 -1.12 -5.82 -15.48
CA LEU A 152 -0.75 -5.72 -16.89
C LEU A 152 -1.98 -5.87 -17.80
N GLY A 153 -2.91 -6.76 -17.46
CA GLY A 153 -4.17 -6.95 -18.18
C GLY A 153 -5.03 -5.69 -18.22
N GLU A 154 -5.14 -4.97 -17.09
CA GLU A 154 -5.86 -3.69 -17.01
C GLU A 154 -5.23 -2.62 -17.92
N ILE A 155 -3.89 -2.52 -17.90
CA ILE A 155 -3.14 -1.60 -18.77
C ILE A 155 -3.36 -1.96 -20.24
N VAL A 156 -3.28 -3.24 -20.60
CA VAL A 156 -3.48 -3.72 -21.98
C VAL A 156 -4.91 -3.45 -22.46
N VAL A 157 -5.92 -3.65 -21.60
CA VAL A 157 -7.32 -3.29 -21.92
C VAL A 157 -7.45 -1.79 -22.19
N ALA A 158 -6.86 -0.93 -21.35
CA ALA A 158 -6.88 0.52 -21.56
C ALA A 158 -6.19 0.95 -22.85
N LEU A 159 -5.06 0.33 -23.21
CA LEU A 159 -4.36 0.57 -24.48
C LEU A 159 -5.19 0.09 -25.69
N ALA A 160 -5.85 -1.08 -25.56
CA ALA A 160 -6.74 -1.61 -26.59
C ALA A 160 -7.97 -0.72 -26.82
N GLU A 161 -8.41 0.04 -25.82
CA GLU A 161 -9.43 1.10 -25.97
C GLU A 161 -8.89 2.36 -26.69
N GLY A 162 -7.60 2.41 -27.02
CA GLY A 162 -6.99 3.53 -27.77
C GLY A 162 -6.31 4.57 -26.89
N ALA A 163 -5.91 4.22 -25.68
CA ALA A 163 -5.20 5.15 -24.80
C ALA A 163 -3.86 5.61 -25.41
N THR A 164 -3.67 6.91 -25.52
CA THR A 164 -2.40 7.59 -25.82
C THR A 164 -1.78 8.21 -24.56
N THR A 165 -2.60 8.43 -23.53
CA THR A 165 -2.19 8.85 -22.20
C THR A 165 -2.78 7.88 -21.19
N LEU A 166 -1.91 7.22 -20.42
CA LEU A 166 -2.27 6.32 -19.31
C LEU A 166 -2.04 7.00 -17.99
N ILE A 167 -3.04 7.04 -17.13
CA ILE A 167 -2.92 7.49 -15.75
C ILE A 167 -3.01 6.24 -14.86
N LEU A 168 -1.95 5.94 -14.11
CA LEU A 168 -1.83 4.76 -13.26
C LEU A 168 -1.82 5.20 -11.80
N ASP A 169 -2.83 4.80 -11.03
CA ASP A 169 -2.96 5.16 -9.61
C ASP A 169 -2.41 4.03 -8.74
N GLU A 170 -1.21 4.22 -8.17
CA GLU A 170 -0.47 3.27 -7.33
C GLU A 170 -0.38 1.84 -7.92
N PRO A 171 0.10 1.67 -9.17
CA PRO A 171 0.01 0.37 -9.86
C PRO A 171 0.90 -0.73 -9.26
N THR A 172 1.78 -0.39 -8.34
CA THR A 172 2.77 -1.29 -7.72
C THR A 172 2.42 -1.70 -6.31
N ALA A 173 1.31 -1.19 -5.75
CA ALA A 173 0.96 -1.36 -4.34
C ALA A 173 0.90 -2.83 -3.86
N SER A 174 0.59 -3.76 -4.77
CA SER A 174 0.45 -5.21 -4.47
C SER A 174 1.46 -6.08 -5.23
N LEU A 175 2.56 -5.48 -5.73
CA LEU A 175 3.57 -6.19 -6.53
C LEU A 175 4.87 -6.37 -5.75
N GLY A 176 5.51 -7.53 -5.96
CA GLY A 176 6.86 -7.78 -5.45
C GLY A 176 7.94 -7.02 -6.23
N PRO A 177 9.17 -6.88 -5.69
CA PRO A 177 10.24 -6.10 -6.31
C PRO A 177 10.59 -6.50 -7.75
N LEU A 178 10.58 -7.80 -8.07
CA LEU A 178 10.82 -8.30 -9.43
C LEU A 178 9.69 -7.94 -10.39
N GLU A 179 8.44 -8.02 -9.92
CA GLU A 179 7.25 -7.68 -10.70
C GLU A 179 7.18 -6.18 -10.97
N VAL A 180 7.57 -5.35 -9.99
CA VAL A 180 7.71 -3.89 -10.16
C VAL A 180 8.72 -3.55 -11.25
N GLY A 181 9.90 -4.20 -11.23
CA GLY A 181 10.91 -4.03 -12.27
C GLY A 181 10.39 -4.39 -13.67
N GLY A 182 9.66 -5.51 -13.78
CA GLY A 182 8.99 -5.92 -15.01
C GLY A 182 7.95 -4.91 -15.49
N LEU A 183 7.09 -4.42 -14.60
CA LEU A 183 6.11 -3.39 -14.94
C LEU A 183 6.79 -2.12 -15.47
N PHE A 184 7.86 -1.64 -14.82
CA PHE A 184 8.58 -0.43 -15.25
C PHE A 184 9.23 -0.60 -16.62
N ALA A 185 9.78 -1.78 -16.94
CA ALA A 185 10.30 -2.07 -18.27
C ALA A 185 9.20 -1.96 -19.34
N HIS A 186 8.00 -2.47 -19.06
CA HIS A 186 6.84 -2.33 -19.97
C HIS A 186 6.39 -0.87 -20.11
N LEU A 187 6.33 -0.09 -19.01
CA LEU A 187 5.98 1.33 -19.09
C LEU A 187 6.99 2.12 -19.94
N ARG A 188 8.28 1.81 -19.83
CA ARG A 188 9.31 2.41 -20.68
C ARG A 188 9.10 2.09 -22.16
N ALA A 189 8.86 0.82 -22.50
CA ALA A 189 8.59 0.42 -23.88
C ALA A 189 7.34 1.13 -24.46
N LEU A 190 6.32 1.33 -23.64
CA LEU A 190 5.13 2.10 -24.02
C LEU A 190 5.47 3.56 -24.29
N CYS A 191 6.28 4.20 -23.46
CA CYS A 191 6.74 5.57 -23.69
C CYS A 191 7.58 5.68 -24.95
N GLU A 192 8.46 4.75 -25.23
CA GLU A 192 9.26 4.71 -26.48
C GLU A 192 8.37 4.62 -27.73
N SER A 193 7.18 4.01 -27.60
CA SER A 193 6.16 3.98 -28.66
C SER A 193 5.29 5.25 -28.75
N GLY A 194 5.55 6.25 -27.90
CA GLY A 194 4.87 7.55 -27.90
C GLY A 194 3.70 7.68 -26.90
N THR A 195 3.43 6.66 -26.10
CA THR A 195 2.40 6.73 -25.03
C THR A 195 2.90 7.65 -23.91
N ALA A 196 2.05 8.55 -23.41
CA ALA A 196 2.33 9.29 -22.17
C ALA A 196 1.86 8.49 -20.96
N VAL A 197 2.64 8.45 -19.90
CA VAL A 197 2.28 7.78 -18.65
C VAL A 197 2.31 8.78 -17.50
N VAL A 198 1.21 8.89 -16.76
CA VAL A 198 1.18 9.56 -15.45
C VAL A 198 1.19 8.48 -14.38
N LEU A 199 2.26 8.41 -13.62
CA LEU A 199 2.44 7.46 -12.52
C LEU A 199 2.16 8.17 -11.20
N ILE A 200 1.06 7.81 -10.55
CA ILE A 200 0.76 8.29 -9.21
C ILE A 200 1.38 7.32 -8.22
N THR A 201 2.26 7.83 -7.39
CA THR A 201 2.90 7.04 -6.34
C THR A 201 3.29 7.91 -5.15
N HIS A 202 3.47 7.29 -4.01
CA HIS A 202 4.10 7.88 -2.84
C HIS A 202 5.49 7.26 -2.57
N ARG A 203 5.92 6.28 -3.38
CA ARG A 203 7.19 5.56 -3.29
C ARG A 203 8.26 6.28 -4.12
N LEU A 204 9.28 6.76 -3.44
CA LEU A 204 10.34 7.58 -4.06
C LEU A 204 11.34 6.76 -4.87
N ASP A 205 11.51 5.48 -4.53
CA ASP A 205 12.28 4.51 -5.30
C ASP A 205 11.69 4.30 -6.71
N GLU A 206 10.36 4.29 -6.83
CA GLU A 206 9.66 4.19 -8.12
C GLU A 206 9.90 5.40 -9.01
N VAL A 207 9.82 6.60 -8.41
CA VAL A 207 10.11 7.84 -9.14
C VAL A 207 11.52 7.80 -9.77
N ARG A 208 12.51 7.40 -8.98
CA ARG A 208 13.90 7.26 -9.48
C ARG A 208 14.06 6.20 -10.55
N ALA A 209 13.33 5.09 -10.42
CA ALA A 209 13.48 3.95 -11.32
C ALA A 209 12.89 4.24 -12.71
N VAL A 210 11.78 4.97 -12.80
CA VAL A 210 11.04 5.05 -14.05
C VAL A 210 10.65 6.46 -14.50
N ALA A 211 10.62 7.48 -13.64
CA ALA A 211 10.12 8.80 -14.02
C ALA A 211 11.15 9.63 -14.81
N ASP A 212 10.66 10.34 -15.83
CA ASP A 212 11.41 11.38 -16.55
C ASP A 212 11.14 12.74 -15.91
N GLU A 213 9.89 13.00 -15.53
CA GLU A 213 9.45 14.25 -14.92
C GLU A 213 8.69 13.96 -13.63
N VAL A 214 8.71 14.91 -12.71
CA VAL A 214 7.97 14.81 -11.46
C VAL A 214 7.21 16.09 -11.15
N THR A 215 5.95 15.93 -10.74
CA THR A 215 5.15 16.97 -10.10
C THR A 215 4.86 16.58 -8.68
N VAL A 216 5.25 17.42 -7.74
CA VAL A 216 5.01 17.22 -6.30
C VAL A 216 3.82 18.07 -5.87
N LEU A 217 2.81 17.42 -5.29
CA LEU A 217 1.66 18.07 -4.67
C LEU A 217 1.78 18.03 -3.14
N SER A 218 1.46 19.15 -2.50
CA SER A 218 1.32 19.26 -1.05
C SER A 218 0.10 20.15 -0.72
N HIS A 219 -0.81 19.63 0.12
CA HIS A 219 -2.03 20.35 0.56
C HIS A 219 -2.85 20.94 -0.62
N GLY A 220 -2.99 20.19 -1.71
CA GLY A 220 -3.75 20.62 -2.89
C GLY A 220 -3.03 21.59 -3.80
N ARG A 221 -1.76 21.92 -3.57
CA ARG A 221 -0.95 22.85 -4.37
C ARG A 221 0.25 22.15 -4.98
N ARG A 222 0.67 22.62 -6.16
CA ARG A 222 1.94 22.20 -6.76
C ARG A 222 3.10 22.92 -6.06
N VAL A 223 3.98 22.13 -5.40
CA VAL A 223 5.19 22.65 -4.74
C VAL A 223 6.43 22.49 -5.59
N HIS A 224 6.43 21.53 -6.53
CA HIS A 224 7.52 21.33 -7.48
C HIS A 224 7.00 20.76 -8.81
N HIS A 225 7.74 21.04 -9.90
CA HIS A 225 7.60 20.40 -11.21
C HIS A 225 8.96 20.51 -11.93
N GLY A 226 9.42 19.42 -12.51
CA GLY A 226 10.69 19.39 -13.25
C GLY A 226 11.19 17.99 -13.56
N ASP A 227 12.45 17.91 -14.00
CA ASP A 227 13.14 16.65 -14.28
C ASP A 227 13.26 15.81 -12.99
N ALA A 228 12.82 14.56 -13.05
CA ALA A 228 12.89 13.64 -11.93
C ALA A 228 14.33 13.19 -11.61
N ARG A 229 15.20 13.15 -12.62
CA ARG A 229 16.60 12.70 -12.50
C ARG A 229 17.47 13.67 -11.73
N GLY A 230 17.08 14.94 -11.65
CA GLY A 230 17.77 16.00 -10.92
C GLY A 230 17.52 16.01 -9.42
N LEU A 231 16.56 15.20 -8.92
CA LEU A 231 16.16 15.19 -7.52
C LEU A 231 16.56 13.90 -6.81
N SER A 232 17.13 14.04 -5.63
CA SER A 232 17.31 12.91 -4.71
C SER A 232 16.00 12.53 -4.04
N PRO A 233 15.82 11.27 -3.56
CA PRO A 233 14.65 10.87 -2.79
C PRO A 233 14.41 11.76 -1.57
N ALA A 234 15.46 12.18 -0.88
CA ALA A 234 15.38 13.06 0.28
C ALA A 234 14.82 14.44 -0.10
N GLU A 235 15.19 14.98 -1.26
CA GLU A 235 14.65 16.25 -1.76
C GLU A 235 13.18 16.12 -2.14
N ILE A 236 12.78 15.03 -2.80
CA ILE A 236 11.36 14.78 -3.11
C ILE A 236 10.56 14.61 -1.82
N ALA A 237 11.06 13.83 -0.84
CA ALA A 237 10.42 13.67 0.48
C ALA A 237 10.25 15.03 1.18
N ARG A 238 11.28 15.88 1.18
CA ARG A 238 11.22 17.21 1.76
C ARG A 238 10.18 18.10 1.06
N LEU A 239 10.09 18.02 -0.25
CA LEU A 239 9.06 18.74 -1.02
C LEU A 239 7.65 18.24 -0.73
N MET A 240 7.48 16.93 -0.48
CA MET A 240 6.18 16.33 -0.15
C MET A 240 5.68 16.71 1.24
N VAL A 241 6.55 16.64 2.24
CA VAL A 241 6.20 16.63 3.67
C VAL A 241 6.71 17.87 4.41
N GLY A 242 7.67 18.60 3.82
CA GLY A 242 8.47 19.61 4.49
C GLY A 242 9.69 18.99 5.18
N ASP A 243 10.33 19.74 6.07
CA ASP A 243 11.51 19.25 6.79
C ASP A 243 11.09 18.16 7.79
N LEU A 244 11.35 16.90 7.40
CA LEU A 244 11.30 15.77 8.34
C LEU A 244 12.67 15.65 8.99
N PRO A 245 12.75 15.40 10.31
CA PRO A 245 14.01 15.02 10.92
C PRO A 245 14.48 13.69 10.28
N ASP A 246 15.76 13.64 9.91
CA ASP A 246 16.35 12.37 9.48
C ASP A 246 16.16 11.31 10.56
N PRO A 247 15.76 10.09 10.19
CA PRO A 247 15.67 9.00 11.17
C PRO A 247 17.04 8.83 11.82
N ALA A 248 17.08 8.96 13.15
CA ALA A 248 18.33 8.77 13.90
C ALA A 248 18.89 7.36 13.63
N PRO A 249 20.21 7.22 13.41
CA PRO A 249 20.82 5.90 13.30
C PRO A 249 20.51 5.08 14.55
N ARG A 250 19.95 3.90 14.37
CA ARG A 250 19.59 3.02 15.49
C ARG A 250 20.75 2.19 15.93
N ALA A 251 20.98 2.14 17.22
CA ALA A 251 21.83 1.10 17.83
C ALA A 251 21.10 -0.25 17.74
N PRO A 252 21.80 -1.35 17.41
CA PRO A 252 21.24 -2.69 17.45
C PRO A 252 20.68 -2.99 18.85
N ARG A 253 19.45 -3.50 18.92
CA ARG A 253 18.84 -3.92 20.18
C ARG A 253 19.39 -5.29 20.58
N THR A 254 19.51 -5.53 21.87
CA THR A 254 19.82 -6.86 22.40
C THR A 254 18.50 -7.57 22.68
N PRO A 255 18.16 -8.65 21.95
CA PRO A 255 16.94 -9.40 22.20
C PRO A 255 16.89 -9.97 23.63
N GLY A 256 15.73 -9.80 24.27
CA GLY A 256 15.48 -10.34 25.62
C GLY A 256 15.01 -11.79 25.60
N SER A 257 14.24 -12.18 26.62
CA SER A 257 13.64 -13.52 26.74
C SER A 257 12.62 -13.79 25.63
N PRO A 258 12.39 -15.07 25.27
CA PRO A 258 11.28 -15.45 24.38
C PRO A 258 9.94 -14.97 24.92
N VAL A 259 9.08 -14.43 24.06
CA VAL A 259 7.72 -14.00 24.38
C VAL A 259 6.70 -14.88 23.66
N LEU A 260 6.86 -15.05 22.34
CA LEU A 260 5.97 -15.85 21.51
C LEU A 260 6.82 -16.71 20.57
N SER A 261 6.58 -18.01 20.57
CA SER A 261 7.31 -18.97 19.72
C SER A 261 6.35 -19.88 18.97
N ALA A 262 6.70 -20.21 17.73
CA ALA A 262 6.09 -21.25 16.94
C ALA A 262 7.10 -22.40 16.79
N HIS A 263 6.67 -23.63 17.03
CA HIS A 263 7.51 -24.83 16.98
C HIS A 263 6.98 -25.80 15.94
N ALA A 264 7.70 -25.95 14.81
CA ALA A 264 7.38 -26.81 13.66
C ALA A 264 5.90 -26.69 13.23
N VAL A 265 5.40 -25.46 13.17
CA VAL A 265 4.00 -25.16 12.88
C VAL A 265 3.69 -25.33 11.42
N SER A 266 2.65 -26.14 11.12
CA SER A 266 1.99 -26.15 9.82
C SER A 266 0.56 -25.64 9.98
N ALA A 267 0.02 -24.97 8.97
CA ALA A 267 -1.36 -24.47 8.98
C ALA A 267 -1.88 -24.36 7.56
N ASP A 268 -3.15 -24.73 7.34
CA ASP A 268 -3.83 -24.54 6.08
C ASP A 268 -4.17 -23.06 5.83
N ALA A 269 -4.29 -22.68 4.58
CA ALA A 269 -4.71 -21.34 4.17
C ALA A 269 -5.75 -21.40 3.06
N GLU A 270 -6.64 -20.38 3.00
CA GLU A 270 -7.67 -20.29 1.95
C GLU A 270 -7.23 -19.37 0.80
N THR A 271 -6.57 -18.27 1.12
CA THR A 271 -6.22 -17.18 0.16
C THR A 271 -4.73 -16.90 0.08
N ASP A 272 -3.93 -17.47 0.98
CA ASP A 272 -2.47 -17.30 1.10
C ASP A 272 -1.79 -18.68 0.96
N ALA A 273 -0.46 -18.77 1.09
CA ALA A 273 0.21 -20.06 1.17
C ALA A 273 0.00 -20.72 2.54
N ALA A 274 -0.21 -22.04 2.53
CA ALA A 274 -0.21 -22.87 3.74
C ALA A 274 1.18 -22.86 4.37
N LEU A 275 1.27 -22.83 5.70
CA LEU A 275 2.55 -22.93 6.40
C LEU A 275 3.03 -24.38 6.48
N ALA A 276 4.33 -24.59 6.32
CA ALA A 276 4.94 -25.91 6.33
C ALA A 276 6.14 -25.97 7.31
N GLU A 277 5.93 -26.61 8.47
CA GLU A 277 6.95 -26.87 9.51
C GLU A 277 7.75 -25.63 9.93
N LEU A 278 7.08 -24.49 10.06
CA LEU A 278 7.70 -23.21 10.36
C LEU A 278 8.06 -23.13 11.85
N SER A 279 9.29 -22.72 12.14
CA SER A 279 9.73 -22.42 13.51
C SER A 279 10.24 -20.99 13.61
N LEU A 280 9.78 -20.27 14.64
CA LEU A 280 10.08 -18.86 14.86
C LEU A 280 10.00 -18.54 16.36
N THR A 281 10.91 -17.72 16.85
CA THR A 281 10.84 -17.14 18.19
C THR A 281 10.92 -15.63 18.13
N LEU A 282 9.93 -14.95 18.71
CA LEU A 282 9.89 -13.51 18.92
C LEU A 282 10.34 -13.21 20.36
N ARG A 283 11.29 -12.29 20.51
CA ARG A 283 11.90 -11.96 21.78
C ARG A 283 11.54 -10.56 22.26
N ALA A 284 11.52 -10.38 23.56
CA ALA A 284 11.29 -9.07 24.17
C ALA A 284 12.30 -8.02 23.64
N GLY A 285 11.80 -6.86 23.25
CA GLY A 285 12.63 -5.78 22.74
C GLY A 285 13.14 -5.96 21.30
N GLU A 286 12.77 -7.03 20.60
CA GLU A 286 13.17 -7.31 19.22
C GLU A 286 12.07 -6.90 18.25
N ILE A 287 12.47 -6.32 17.10
CA ILE A 287 11.59 -6.16 15.94
C ILE A 287 12.03 -7.11 14.83
N VAL A 288 11.17 -8.07 14.50
CA VAL A 288 11.36 -9.03 13.43
C VAL A 288 10.57 -8.58 12.21
N GLY A 289 11.26 -8.31 11.10
CA GLY A 289 10.64 -8.06 9.81
C GLY A 289 10.33 -9.36 9.08
N VAL A 290 9.21 -9.45 8.39
CA VAL A 290 8.86 -10.59 7.54
C VAL A 290 8.65 -10.08 6.13
N ALA A 291 9.58 -10.43 5.22
CA ALA A 291 9.53 -10.12 3.81
C ALA A 291 9.00 -11.32 3.02
N GLY A 292 8.27 -11.08 1.94
CA GLY A 292 7.79 -12.10 1.02
C GLY A 292 6.94 -11.48 -0.08
N VAL A 293 6.83 -12.15 -1.24
CA VAL A 293 5.85 -11.75 -2.26
C VAL A 293 4.44 -12.05 -1.77
N ALA A 294 3.44 -11.35 -2.32
CA ALA A 294 2.04 -11.62 -2.01
C ALA A 294 1.72 -13.11 -2.22
N GLY A 295 1.05 -13.73 -1.25
CA GLY A 295 0.74 -15.14 -1.30
C GLY A 295 1.85 -16.08 -0.80
N SER A 296 2.89 -15.57 -0.12
CA SER A 296 3.96 -16.41 0.43
C SER A 296 3.68 -16.96 1.84
N GLY A 297 2.52 -16.65 2.44
CA GLY A 297 2.11 -17.17 3.75
C GLY A 297 2.27 -16.20 4.91
N GLN A 298 2.56 -14.93 4.64
CA GLN A 298 2.73 -13.92 5.70
C GLN A 298 1.44 -13.70 6.50
N ASN A 299 0.26 -13.60 5.83
CA ASN A 299 -1.03 -13.49 6.51
C ASN A 299 -1.29 -14.71 7.37
N THR A 300 -1.09 -15.91 6.79
CA THR A 300 -1.27 -17.16 7.52
C THR A 300 -0.38 -17.21 8.76
N LEU A 301 0.87 -16.75 8.65
CA LEU A 301 1.80 -16.68 9.81
C LEU A 301 1.27 -15.73 10.90
N VAL A 302 0.87 -14.52 10.53
CA VAL A 302 0.36 -13.51 11.48
C VAL A 302 -0.91 -14.00 12.17
N ASP A 303 -1.84 -14.62 11.42
CA ASP A 303 -3.08 -15.19 11.97
C ASP A 303 -2.83 -16.36 12.92
N VAL A 304 -1.89 -17.25 12.57
CA VAL A 304 -1.50 -18.35 13.45
C VAL A 304 -0.89 -17.82 14.74
N LEU A 305 0.06 -16.89 14.67
CA LEU A 305 0.69 -16.29 15.85
C LEU A 305 -0.30 -15.52 16.72
N ALA A 306 -1.35 -14.92 16.13
CA ALA A 306 -2.44 -14.28 16.85
C ALA A 306 -3.47 -15.28 17.44
N GLY A 307 -3.33 -16.58 17.13
CA GLY A 307 -4.27 -17.63 17.53
C GLY A 307 -5.61 -17.59 16.78
N LEU A 308 -5.71 -16.81 15.72
CA LEU A 308 -6.92 -16.70 14.89
C LEU A 308 -7.07 -17.89 13.94
N ARG A 309 -5.96 -18.56 13.66
CA ARG A 309 -5.89 -19.78 12.87
C ARG A 309 -5.20 -20.87 13.67
N ALA A 310 -5.85 -22.02 13.83
CA ALA A 310 -5.26 -23.15 14.51
C ALA A 310 -4.18 -23.83 13.65
N PRO A 311 -3.02 -24.19 14.19
CA PRO A 311 -2.05 -25.02 13.49
C PRO A 311 -2.59 -26.43 13.23
N THR A 312 -2.28 -27.02 12.07
CA THR A 312 -2.58 -28.43 11.75
C THR A 312 -1.53 -29.38 12.33
N SER A 313 -0.31 -28.89 12.58
CA SER A 313 0.75 -29.57 13.33
C SER A 313 1.65 -28.56 14.02
N GLY A 314 2.47 -29.03 14.97
CA GLY A 314 3.28 -28.17 15.81
C GLY A 314 2.45 -27.46 16.90
N HIS A 315 3.03 -26.46 17.54
CA HIS A 315 2.34 -25.69 18.59
C HIS A 315 2.93 -24.30 18.75
N LEU A 316 2.14 -23.41 19.36
CA LEU A 316 2.59 -22.11 19.83
C LEU A 316 2.96 -22.18 21.31
N GLU A 317 3.91 -21.35 21.71
CA GLU A 317 4.26 -21.10 23.11
C GLU A 317 4.22 -19.58 23.36
N PHE A 318 3.49 -19.15 24.38
CA PHE A 318 3.42 -17.77 24.79
C PHE A 318 3.78 -17.64 26.27
N GLU A 319 4.88 -16.93 26.58
CA GLU A 319 5.42 -16.73 27.92
C GLU A 319 5.53 -18.06 28.73
N GLY A 320 5.95 -19.16 28.10
CA GLY A 320 6.09 -20.48 28.72
C GLY A 320 4.80 -21.31 28.76
N SER A 321 3.66 -20.77 28.33
CA SER A 321 2.41 -21.51 28.19
C SER A 321 2.29 -22.10 26.77
N THR A 322 2.10 -23.42 26.69
CA THR A 322 1.95 -24.15 25.41
C THR A 322 0.52 -24.14 24.92
N ALA A 323 0.35 -24.05 23.59
CA ALA A 323 -0.95 -24.06 22.89
C ALA A 323 -1.96 -23.01 23.42
N PRO A 324 -1.56 -21.71 23.52
CA PRO A 324 -2.48 -20.66 23.96
C PRO A 324 -3.63 -20.49 22.97
N THR A 325 -4.83 -20.18 23.47
CA THR A 325 -5.97 -19.79 22.64
C THR A 325 -5.85 -18.32 22.21
N ALA A 326 -6.61 -17.91 21.19
CA ALA A 326 -6.69 -16.50 20.80
C ALA A 326 -7.08 -15.58 21.97
N VAL A 327 -7.94 -16.06 22.85
CA VAL A 327 -8.37 -15.31 24.05
C VAL A 327 -7.22 -15.16 25.04
N ASP A 328 -6.40 -16.21 25.22
CA ASP A 328 -5.24 -16.17 26.10
C ASP A 328 -4.19 -15.19 25.57
N LEU A 329 -3.92 -15.22 24.28
CA LEU A 329 -3.02 -14.29 23.59
C LEU A 329 -3.51 -12.84 23.71
N LEU A 330 -4.78 -12.58 23.41
CA LEU A 330 -5.37 -11.26 23.51
C LEU A 330 -5.28 -10.71 24.94
N ARG A 331 -5.65 -11.52 25.94
CA ARG A 331 -5.58 -11.13 27.37
C ARG A 331 -4.16 -11.03 27.88
N GLY A 332 -3.25 -11.82 27.35
CA GLY A 332 -1.81 -11.76 27.62
C GLY A 332 -1.12 -10.54 27.00
N GLY A 333 -1.82 -9.75 26.20
CA GLY A 333 -1.28 -8.52 25.63
C GLY A 333 -0.67 -8.69 24.24
N VAL A 334 -1.07 -9.70 23.49
CA VAL A 334 -0.74 -9.78 22.05
C VAL A 334 -1.64 -8.79 21.30
N ALA A 335 -1.05 -7.84 20.60
CA ALA A 335 -1.68 -6.89 19.71
C ALA A 335 -1.66 -7.44 18.27
N TRP A 336 -2.76 -7.25 17.53
CA TRP A 336 -2.89 -7.75 16.17
C TRP A 336 -3.37 -6.68 15.21
N ILE A 337 -2.57 -6.39 14.19
CA ILE A 337 -2.85 -5.43 13.12
C ILE A 337 -2.83 -6.22 11.81
N PRO A 338 -4.00 -6.59 11.23
CA PRO A 338 -4.08 -7.34 9.98
C PRO A 338 -3.77 -6.48 8.76
N GLU A 339 -3.55 -7.12 7.62
CA GLU A 339 -3.41 -6.47 6.32
C GLU A 339 -4.68 -5.72 5.92
N GLU A 340 -5.84 -6.39 6.02
CA GLU A 340 -7.14 -5.82 5.70
C GLU A 340 -7.80 -5.24 6.95
N ARG A 341 -8.05 -3.94 6.94
CA ARG A 341 -8.71 -3.22 8.06
C ARG A 341 -10.11 -3.74 8.37
N SER A 342 -10.81 -4.25 7.36
CA SER A 342 -12.14 -4.86 7.48
C SER A 342 -12.17 -6.06 8.42
N ASP A 343 -11.06 -6.76 8.58
CA ASP A 343 -10.95 -7.93 9.46
C ASP A 343 -10.89 -7.54 10.93
N ALA A 344 -10.52 -6.29 11.22
CA ALA A 344 -10.31 -5.80 12.58
C ALA A 344 -11.25 -4.66 12.98
N LEU A 345 -11.85 -3.93 12.03
CA LEU A 345 -12.74 -2.80 12.31
C LEU A 345 -14.17 -3.09 11.85
N VAL A 346 -15.12 -2.86 12.74
CA VAL A 346 -16.56 -2.92 12.42
C VAL A 346 -17.01 -1.52 12.00
N PRO A 347 -17.37 -1.29 10.72
CA PRO A 347 -17.63 0.05 10.19
C PRO A 347 -18.79 0.79 10.89
N THR A 348 -19.75 0.07 11.43
CA THR A 348 -20.93 0.62 12.11
C THR A 348 -20.69 0.99 13.57
N LEU A 349 -19.61 0.51 14.19
CA LEU A 349 -19.27 0.88 15.57
C LEU A 349 -18.70 2.31 15.61
N THR A 350 -18.99 3.02 16.70
CA THR A 350 -18.36 4.31 16.96
C THR A 350 -16.89 4.15 17.33
N LEU A 351 -16.08 5.20 17.13
CA LEU A 351 -14.67 5.19 17.52
C LEU A 351 -14.50 4.89 19.01
N GLY A 352 -15.35 5.50 19.85
CA GLY A 352 -15.37 5.24 21.28
C GLY A 352 -15.79 3.82 21.66
N ASP A 353 -16.73 3.22 20.92
CA ASP A 353 -17.12 1.82 21.15
C ASP A 353 -16.04 0.84 20.69
N THR A 354 -15.39 1.11 19.57
CA THR A 354 -14.24 0.32 19.06
C THR A 354 -13.14 0.23 20.12
N LEU A 355 -12.74 1.35 20.71
CA LEU A 355 -11.73 1.38 21.79
C LEU A 355 -12.24 0.70 23.07
N SER A 356 -13.48 0.93 23.45
CA SER A 356 -14.05 0.40 24.69
C SER A 356 -14.27 -1.11 24.67
N LEU A 357 -14.71 -1.68 23.55
CA LEU A 357 -14.91 -3.12 23.39
C LEU A 357 -13.58 -3.86 23.46
N TYR A 358 -12.55 -3.33 22.81
CA TYR A 358 -11.24 -3.94 22.82
C TYR A 358 -10.60 -3.92 24.21
N ALA A 359 -10.71 -2.79 24.93
CA ALA A 359 -10.27 -2.70 26.32
C ALA A 359 -11.03 -3.70 27.22
N ALA A 360 -12.33 -3.90 26.96
CA ALA A 360 -13.12 -4.88 27.69
C ALA A 360 -12.71 -6.34 27.40
N ALA A 361 -12.37 -6.65 26.16
CA ALA A 361 -11.92 -7.98 25.75
C ALA A 361 -10.58 -8.38 26.36
N ARG A 362 -9.67 -7.42 26.51
CA ARG A 362 -8.36 -7.61 27.17
C ARG A 362 -8.46 -7.73 28.70
N GLY A 363 -9.43 -7.08 29.32
CA GLY A 363 -9.61 -7.10 30.77
C GLY A 363 -10.38 -8.34 31.25
N THR A 364 -9.89 -8.99 32.33
CA THR A 364 -10.56 -10.15 32.94
C THR A 364 -11.90 -9.79 33.61
N ARG A 365 -12.12 -8.52 33.94
CA ARG A 365 -13.36 -7.97 34.53
C ARG A 365 -13.50 -6.49 34.16
N SER A 366 -14.09 -6.19 33.01
CA SER A 366 -14.38 -4.80 32.66
C SER A 366 -15.64 -4.33 33.39
N THR A 367 -15.49 -3.51 34.38
CA THR A 367 -16.59 -2.87 35.08
C THR A 367 -17.25 -1.77 34.20
N ARG A 368 -18.49 -1.41 34.55
CA ARG A 368 -19.22 -0.31 33.87
C ARG A 368 -18.47 1.04 34.03
N ALA A 369 -17.78 1.22 35.17
CA ALA A 369 -16.98 2.40 35.47
C ALA A 369 -15.73 2.48 34.57
N GLU A 370 -15.04 1.37 34.35
CA GLU A 370 -13.85 1.30 33.46
C GLU A 370 -14.20 1.59 32.01
N ARG A 371 -15.28 1.01 31.47
CA ARG A 371 -15.76 1.33 30.13
C ARG A 371 -16.14 2.81 29.97
N ARG A 372 -16.69 3.40 31.03
CA ARG A 372 -17.01 4.84 31.03
C ARG A 372 -15.75 5.70 31.07
N ALA A 373 -14.70 5.28 31.78
CA ALA A 373 -13.40 5.97 31.82
C ALA A 373 -12.72 5.93 30.45
N VAL A 374 -12.69 4.76 29.78
CA VAL A 374 -12.13 4.63 28.42
C VAL A 374 -12.89 5.53 27.43
N ARG A 375 -14.23 5.54 27.49
CA ARG A 375 -15.03 6.45 26.66
C ARG A 375 -14.77 7.93 26.97
N GLY A 376 -14.56 8.28 28.24
CA GLY A 376 -14.23 9.64 28.66
C GLY A 376 -12.90 10.13 28.11
N GLY A 377 -11.90 9.26 28.04
CA GLY A 377 -10.57 9.56 27.49
C GLY A 377 -10.42 9.34 25.97
N ALA A 378 -11.47 8.82 25.31
CA ALA A 378 -11.35 8.40 23.91
C ALA A 378 -10.97 9.54 22.94
N ALA A 379 -11.46 10.76 23.18
CA ALA A 379 -11.13 11.91 22.32
C ALA A 379 -9.65 12.30 22.43
N ASP A 380 -9.07 12.25 23.64
CA ASP A 380 -7.65 12.53 23.86
C ASP A 380 -6.79 11.43 23.24
N HIS A 381 -7.17 10.16 23.45
CA HIS A 381 -6.51 9.02 22.87
C HIS A 381 -6.50 9.07 21.31
N LEU A 382 -7.63 9.44 20.69
CA LEU A 382 -7.71 9.61 19.24
C LEU A 382 -6.81 10.76 18.76
N ARG A 383 -6.66 11.85 19.54
CA ARG A 383 -5.73 12.94 19.21
C ARG A 383 -4.27 12.52 19.31
N ASP A 384 -3.91 11.75 20.33
CA ASP A 384 -2.54 11.23 20.52
C ASP A 384 -2.06 10.37 19.35
N PHE A 385 -2.99 9.68 18.68
CA PHE A 385 -2.72 8.89 17.48
C PHE A 385 -3.07 9.62 16.18
N ASP A 386 -3.34 10.92 16.23
CA ASP A 386 -3.71 11.76 15.07
C ASP A 386 -4.86 11.19 14.24
N VAL A 387 -5.86 10.55 14.87
CA VAL A 387 -7.08 10.12 14.20
C VAL A 387 -7.97 11.34 13.95
N ARG A 388 -8.32 11.58 12.71
CA ARG A 388 -9.07 12.78 12.30
C ARG A 388 -10.39 12.42 11.58
N PRO A 389 -11.54 12.98 12.03
CA PRO A 389 -11.70 13.83 13.21
C PRO A 389 -11.71 13.01 14.52
N PRO A 390 -11.17 13.54 15.63
CA PRO A 390 -11.11 12.84 16.92
C PRO A 390 -12.46 12.91 17.67
N VAL A 391 -13.51 12.43 17.02
CA VAL A 391 -14.90 12.47 17.51
C VAL A 391 -15.35 11.07 17.91
N PRO A 392 -15.39 10.70 19.20
CA PRO A 392 -15.71 9.35 19.66
C PRO A 392 -17.06 8.80 19.20
N ALA A 393 -18.03 9.68 18.90
CA ALA A 393 -19.37 9.30 18.44
C ALA A 393 -19.44 9.02 16.93
N LEU A 394 -18.40 9.31 16.17
CA LEU A 394 -18.35 9.03 14.74
C LEU A 394 -18.23 7.52 14.51
N ALA A 395 -18.92 6.99 13.50
CA ALA A 395 -18.77 5.60 13.08
C ALA A 395 -17.41 5.39 12.36
N ALA A 396 -16.76 4.26 12.61
CA ALA A 396 -15.46 3.94 12.03
C ALA A 396 -15.47 3.94 10.49
N GLY A 397 -16.57 3.51 9.87
CA GLY A 397 -16.76 3.56 8.42
C GLY A 397 -16.84 4.96 7.82
N GLY A 398 -17.03 6.01 8.65
CA GLY A 398 -16.99 7.41 8.21
C GLY A 398 -15.58 8.01 8.12
N LEU A 399 -14.56 7.28 8.56
CA LEU A 399 -13.16 7.70 8.45
C LEU A 399 -12.59 7.37 7.07
N SER A 400 -11.62 8.16 6.61
CA SER A 400 -10.77 7.78 5.48
C SER A 400 -9.93 6.55 5.85
N GLY A 401 -9.48 5.77 4.83
CA GLY A 401 -8.67 4.57 5.06
C GLY A 401 -7.45 4.81 5.94
N GLY A 402 -6.73 5.91 5.74
CA GLY A 402 -5.59 6.27 6.60
C GLY A 402 -5.99 6.55 8.06
N ASN A 403 -7.15 7.18 8.30
CA ASN A 403 -7.63 7.39 9.67
C ASN A 403 -8.20 6.11 10.30
N GLN A 404 -8.73 5.17 9.49
CA GLN A 404 -9.09 3.83 9.97
C GLN A 404 -7.84 3.06 10.43
N GLN A 405 -6.73 3.15 9.67
CA GLN A 405 -5.46 2.54 10.07
C GLN A 405 -4.92 3.13 11.37
N LYS A 406 -4.93 4.46 11.52
CA LYS A 406 -4.57 5.13 12.77
C LYS A 406 -5.46 4.71 13.93
N LEU A 407 -6.76 4.57 13.72
CA LEU A 407 -7.70 4.04 14.73
C LEU A 407 -7.33 2.63 15.14
N LEU A 408 -7.05 1.74 14.18
CA LEU A 408 -6.65 0.36 14.44
C LEU A 408 -5.37 0.31 15.26
N VAL A 409 -4.33 1.02 14.83
CA VAL A 409 -3.05 1.11 15.56
C VAL A 409 -3.25 1.71 16.95
N SER A 410 -4.11 2.73 17.08
CA SER A 410 -4.41 3.34 18.38
C SER A 410 -5.08 2.37 19.35
N ARG A 411 -5.95 1.50 18.83
CA ARG A 411 -6.61 0.46 19.59
C ARG A 411 -5.61 -0.61 20.09
N GLU A 412 -4.68 -1.01 19.21
CA GLU A 412 -3.74 -2.10 19.48
C GLU A 412 -2.57 -1.67 20.37
N LEU A 413 -1.99 -0.50 20.12
CA LEU A 413 -0.79 -0.01 20.80
C LEU A 413 -1.08 0.98 21.94
N GLY A 414 -2.30 1.47 22.03
CA GLY A 414 -2.68 2.41 23.08
C GLY A 414 -2.86 1.73 24.44
N PRO A 415 -2.83 2.51 25.54
CA PRO A 415 -3.17 2.01 26.88
C PRO A 415 -4.66 1.64 26.91
N THR A 416 -4.96 0.36 26.78
CA THR A 416 -6.32 -0.16 26.68
C THR A 416 -6.79 -0.73 28.02
N GLY A 417 -7.37 0.09 28.88
CA GLY A 417 -8.07 -0.35 30.09
C GLY A 417 -7.31 -0.14 31.41
N PRO A 418 -7.98 -0.40 32.53
CA PRO A 418 -7.40 -0.26 33.87
C PRO A 418 -6.33 -1.33 34.11
N GLY A 419 -5.12 -0.89 34.25
CA GLY A 419 -3.93 -1.70 34.27
C GLY A 419 -3.14 -1.67 32.96
N GLY A 420 -3.55 -0.82 31.99
CA GLY A 420 -3.05 -0.66 30.63
C GLY A 420 -1.55 -0.71 30.48
N GLY A 421 -1.01 -1.94 30.50
CA GLY A 421 0.37 -2.20 30.15
C GLY A 421 0.60 -2.06 28.66
N ALA A 422 1.85 -1.76 28.28
CA ALA A 422 2.30 -1.90 26.91
C ALA A 422 2.02 -3.33 26.40
N PRO A 423 1.78 -3.55 25.11
CA PRO A 423 1.61 -4.89 24.56
C PRO A 423 2.86 -5.75 24.85
N ARG A 424 2.66 -7.05 25.08
CA ARG A 424 3.75 -8.03 25.24
C ARG A 424 4.30 -8.47 23.90
N ALA A 425 3.41 -8.59 22.91
CA ALA A 425 3.78 -8.82 21.53
C ALA A 425 2.92 -7.97 20.61
N VAL A 426 3.47 -7.57 19.48
CA VAL A 426 2.77 -6.85 18.40
C VAL A 426 2.97 -7.62 17.11
N LEU A 427 1.88 -8.06 16.52
CA LEU A 427 1.84 -8.78 15.25
C LEU A 427 1.19 -7.85 14.22
N ALA A 428 1.97 -7.27 13.32
CA ALA A 428 1.49 -6.28 12.37
C ALA A 428 1.77 -6.69 10.92
N TYR A 429 0.77 -6.59 10.06
CA TYR A 429 0.93 -6.74 8.62
C TYR A 429 0.57 -5.45 7.91
N GLY A 430 1.53 -4.90 7.14
CA GLY A 430 1.37 -3.64 6.42
C GLY A 430 0.90 -2.47 7.31
N PRO A 431 1.47 -2.25 8.52
CA PRO A 431 0.92 -1.30 9.48
C PRO A 431 0.89 0.14 8.96
N THR A 432 1.72 0.47 7.98
CA THR A 432 1.77 1.82 7.37
C THR A 432 1.12 1.89 5.99
N GLN A 433 0.53 0.79 5.51
CA GLN A 433 -0.05 0.72 4.18
C GLN A 433 -1.17 1.75 3.96
N GLY A 434 -1.08 2.49 2.85
CA GLY A 434 -2.05 3.52 2.49
C GLY A 434 -2.01 4.77 3.38
N LEU A 435 -0.91 4.99 4.11
CA LEU A 435 -0.65 6.19 4.89
C LEU A 435 0.26 7.16 4.14
N ASP A 436 0.16 8.43 4.48
CA ASP A 436 1.16 9.42 4.09
C ASP A 436 2.48 9.20 4.87
N LEU A 437 3.58 9.77 4.38
CA LEU A 437 4.92 9.61 4.97
C LEU A 437 4.97 9.99 6.46
N ARG A 438 4.25 11.04 6.84
CA ARG A 438 4.21 11.55 8.22
C ARG A 438 3.47 10.60 9.15
N ALA A 439 2.31 10.10 8.69
CA ALA A 439 1.52 9.12 9.43
C ALA A 439 2.24 7.78 9.52
N ALA A 440 2.88 7.33 8.43
CA ALA A 440 3.69 6.12 8.40
C ALA A 440 4.85 6.21 9.40
N GLN A 441 5.57 7.36 9.43
CA GLN A 441 6.65 7.58 10.40
C GLN A 441 6.14 7.53 11.84
N ALA A 442 5.02 8.18 12.14
CA ALA A 442 4.43 8.16 13.47
C ALA A 442 4.07 6.74 13.94
N ILE A 443 3.57 5.87 13.04
CA ILE A 443 3.30 4.46 13.36
C ILE A 443 4.60 3.69 13.57
N ARG A 444 5.61 3.89 12.73
CA ARG A 444 6.93 3.29 12.92
C ARG A 444 7.51 3.64 14.30
N ASP A 445 7.46 4.91 14.69
CA ASP A 445 7.92 5.37 16.00
C ASP A 445 7.17 4.70 17.16
N ARG A 446 5.87 4.43 17.00
CA ARG A 446 5.06 3.69 17.99
C ARG A 446 5.46 2.23 18.10
N LEU A 447 5.73 1.55 16.96
CA LEU A 447 6.20 0.17 16.96
C LEU A 447 7.58 0.06 17.64
N ILE A 448 8.44 1.02 17.39
CA ILE A 448 9.75 1.15 18.04
C ILE A 448 9.62 1.34 19.55
N ALA A 449 8.79 2.30 19.94
CA ALA A 449 8.55 2.57 21.35
C ALA A 449 7.96 1.34 22.07
N ALA A 450 7.11 0.56 21.39
CA ALA A 450 6.61 -0.70 21.93
C ALA A 450 7.74 -1.71 22.17
N ALA A 451 8.67 -1.87 21.21
CA ALA A 451 9.84 -2.73 21.37
C ALA A 451 10.77 -2.23 22.48
N GLU A 452 11.04 -0.92 22.54
CA GLU A 452 11.84 -0.31 23.63
C GLU A 452 11.21 -0.50 25.01
N ALA A 453 9.88 -0.56 25.08
CA ALA A 453 9.14 -0.92 26.29
C ALA A 453 9.17 -2.43 26.61
N GLY A 454 9.83 -3.25 25.80
CA GLY A 454 10.01 -4.68 25.99
C GLY A 454 9.02 -5.58 25.24
N ALA A 455 8.21 -5.04 24.34
CA ALA A 455 7.36 -5.87 23.48
C ALA A 455 8.19 -6.64 22.44
N ALA A 456 7.77 -7.85 22.10
CA ALA A 456 8.24 -8.56 20.92
C ALA A 456 7.42 -8.09 19.71
N VAL A 457 8.05 -7.57 18.66
CA VAL A 457 7.34 -6.98 17.51
C VAL A 457 7.63 -7.79 16.26
N LEU A 458 6.59 -8.21 15.54
CA LEU A 458 6.69 -8.76 14.20
C LEU A 458 5.99 -7.80 13.23
N VAL A 459 6.70 -7.42 12.17
CA VAL A 459 6.17 -6.59 11.09
C VAL A 459 6.32 -7.33 9.77
N ALA A 460 5.21 -7.78 9.21
CA ALA A 460 5.17 -8.27 7.84
C ALA A 460 4.81 -7.10 6.90
N SER A 461 5.51 -6.96 5.78
CA SER A 461 5.25 -5.94 4.77
C SER A 461 5.75 -6.37 3.41
N HIS A 462 5.08 -5.90 2.35
CA HIS A 462 5.59 -5.98 0.98
C HIS A 462 6.65 -4.89 0.70
N ASP A 463 6.71 -3.85 1.53
CA ASP A 463 7.70 -2.78 1.42
C ASP A 463 8.98 -3.16 2.18
N LEU A 464 10.01 -3.53 1.43
CA LEU A 464 11.30 -3.91 2.01
C LEU A 464 11.99 -2.75 2.72
N GLU A 465 11.80 -1.51 2.28
CA GLU A 465 12.37 -0.33 2.94
C GLU A 465 11.69 -0.08 4.30
N GLU A 466 10.38 -0.35 4.42
CA GLU A 466 9.69 -0.34 5.71
C GLU A 466 10.31 -1.36 6.66
N ILE A 467 10.49 -2.61 6.20
CA ILE A 467 11.08 -3.68 7.00
C ILE A 467 12.50 -3.31 7.44
N ARG A 468 13.35 -2.88 6.52
CA ARG A 468 14.76 -2.51 6.80
C ARG A 468 14.87 -1.31 7.74
N GLY A 469 13.94 -0.36 7.64
CA GLY A 469 13.89 0.81 8.52
C GLY A 469 13.47 0.50 9.96
N LEU A 470 12.82 -0.65 10.20
CA LEU A 470 12.26 -1.03 11.49
C LEU A 470 12.98 -2.20 12.16
N ALA A 471 13.29 -3.25 11.39
CA ALA A 471 13.65 -4.55 11.89
C ALA A 471 15.08 -4.63 12.43
N ASP A 472 15.29 -5.45 13.44
CA ASP A 472 16.60 -5.89 13.92
C ASP A 472 17.04 -7.15 13.14
N ARG A 473 16.05 -7.98 12.71
CA ARG A 473 16.21 -9.22 11.97
C ARG A 473 15.12 -9.35 10.92
N VAL A 474 15.46 -9.88 9.76
CA VAL A 474 14.54 -10.06 8.63
C VAL A 474 14.41 -11.54 8.27
N LEU A 475 13.19 -12.03 8.36
CA LEU A 475 12.80 -13.34 7.84
C LEU A 475 12.29 -13.18 6.43
N VAL A 476 12.67 -14.07 5.53
CA VAL A 476 12.14 -14.10 4.17
C VAL A 476 11.27 -15.34 4.02
N MET A 477 10.02 -15.12 3.60
CA MET A 477 9.06 -16.20 3.34
C MET A 477 8.91 -16.46 1.84
N PHE A 478 8.87 -17.74 1.51
CA PHE A 478 8.54 -18.23 0.17
C PHE A 478 7.71 -19.51 0.29
N SER A 479 6.54 -19.54 -0.35
CA SER A 479 5.64 -20.73 -0.39
C SER A 479 5.40 -21.34 1.01
N GLY A 480 5.08 -20.52 2.01
CA GLY A 480 4.74 -20.95 3.37
C GLY A 480 5.91 -21.39 4.25
N ARG A 481 7.15 -21.17 3.82
CA ARG A 481 8.37 -21.51 4.57
C ARG A 481 9.21 -20.26 4.83
N ILE A 482 9.95 -20.25 5.92
CA ILE A 482 11.06 -19.30 6.12
C ILE A 482 12.27 -19.84 5.35
N VAL A 483 12.68 -19.13 4.30
CA VAL A 483 13.81 -19.51 3.45
C VAL A 483 15.10 -18.77 3.79
N ALA A 484 15.01 -17.66 4.52
CA ALA A 484 16.17 -16.95 5.06
C ALA A 484 15.82 -16.26 6.39
N ASP A 485 16.80 -16.16 7.27
CA ASP A 485 16.76 -15.43 8.54
C ASP A 485 18.06 -14.62 8.64
N LEU A 486 17.94 -13.31 8.44
CA LEU A 486 19.08 -12.41 8.23
C LEU A 486 19.08 -11.29 9.27
N PRO A 487 20.22 -10.93 9.87
CA PRO A 487 20.35 -9.65 10.54
C PRO A 487 19.97 -8.51 9.60
N ALA A 488 19.31 -7.46 10.09
CA ALA A 488 18.83 -6.36 9.22
C ALA A 488 19.96 -5.73 8.38
N ALA A 489 21.17 -5.63 8.93
CA ALA A 489 22.35 -5.11 8.20
C ALA A 489 22.75 -5.97 6.98
N GLN A 490 22.39 -7.25 6.95
CA GLN A 490 22.66 -8.19 5.87
C GLN A 490 21.48 -8.38 4.91
N ALA A 491 20.30 -7.85 5.25
CA ALA A 491 19.09 -7.94 4.46
C ALA A 491 19.10 -6.91 3.31
N THR A 492 20.04 -7.08 2.36
CA THR A 492 20.09 -6.23 1.16
C THR A 492 18.92 -6.53 0.23
N THR A 493 18.53 -5.56 -0.61
CA THR A 493 17.44 -5.73 -1.60
C THR A 493 17.70 -6.93 -2.51
N THR A 494 18.95 -7.13 -2.96
CA THR A 494 19.33 -8.25 -3.81
C THR A 494 19.18 -9.59 -3.10
N ARG A 495 19.69 -9.70 -1.87
CA ARG A 495 19.65 -10.94 -1.08
C ARG A 495 18.22 -11.34 -0.70
N VAL A 496 17.45 -10.37 -0.21
CA VAL A 496 16.04 -10.59 0.13
C VAL A 496 15.23 -10.88 -1.13
N GLY A 497 15.45 -10.14 -2.23
CA GLY A 497 14.77 -10.35 -3.50
C GLY A 497 15.03 -11.75 -4.09
N ALA A 498 16.27 -12.25 -4.04
CA ALA A 498 16.61 -13.61 -4.46
C ALA A 498 15.87 -14.66 -3.62
N ALA A 499 15.90 -14.52 -2.28
CA ALA A 499 15.20 -15.42 -1.38
C ALA A 499 13.66 -15.39 -1.57
N MET A 500 13.08 -14.22 -1.82
CA MET A 500 11.64 -14.06 -2.14
C MET A 500 11.26 -14.76 -3.46
N ALA A 501 12.22 -14.97 -4.36
CA ALA A 501 12.03 -15.71 -5.60
C ALA A 501 12.31 -17.23 -5.45
N GLY A 502 12.61 -17.70 -4.23
CA GLY A 502 12.96 -19.10 -3.97
C GLY A 502 14.38 -19.48 -4.39
N LEU A 503 15.25 -18.50 -4.68
CA LEU A 503 16.67 -18.71 -4.97
C LEU A 503 17.48 -18.70 -3.69
N ASP A 504 18.65 -19.37 -3.69
CA ASP A 504 19.51 -19.42 -2.50
C ASP A 504 20.07 -18.01 -2.18
N ALA A 505 19.73 -17.48 -1.01
CA ALA A 505 20.15 -16.15 -0.56
C ALA A 505 21.68 -16.02 -0.40
N ASN A 506 22.43 -17.11 -0.44
CA ASN A 506 23.90 -17.16 -0.26
C ASN A 506 24.67 -17.40 -1.57
N ALA A 507 23.98 -17.52 -2.73
CA ALA A 507 24.63 -17.91 -3.99
C ALA A 507 25.54 -16.82 -4.60
N GLU A 508 25.48 -15.57 -4.13
CA GLU A 508 26.24 -14.45 -4.73
C GLU A 508 27.60 -14.13 -4.04
N GLU A 509 27.95 -14.76 -2.93
CA GLU A 509 29.30 -14.58 -2.34
C GLU A 509 30.39 -15.43 -3.01
N ALA A 510 30.05 -16.19 -4.06
CA ALA A 510 30.96 -17.14 -4.73
C ALA A 510 31.29 -16.75 -6.21
N SER A 511 31.10 -15.48 -6.60
CA SER A 511 31.48 -15.03 -7.97
C SER A 511 32.38 -13.83 -7.95
#